data_2adb9b2a08a182873d733a8293997d6a
#
_entry.id   2adb9b2a08a182873d733a8293997d6a
#
_cell.length_a   1.000
_cell.length_b   1.000
_cell.length_c   1.000
_cell.angle_alpha   90.00
_cell.angle_beta   90.00
_cell.angle_gamma   90.00
#
_symmetry.space_group_name_H-M   'P 1'
#
loop_
_entity.id
_entity.type
_entity.pdbx_description
1 polymer ?
#
loop_
_entity_poly.entity_id
_entity_poly.type
_entity_poly.pdbx_seq_one_letter_code
_entity_poly.pdbx_strand_id
1 'polypeptide(L)'
;MSQLRKALNMILNVLAGGSFILMTVLTCWQVITRYILQNPSSWSEELVSYLFAWMALLGASLVCGERGHMNIPLLVEKDSPSMRKLLCVFSELVAAVFAAVILVYGGIQITSLAMAQMTSSLGVAMGVFYVVLPLSGVLNVIYSVINIVEIMNGTINLDVTE
;
A
#
# COMPACT_ATOMS: atom_id res chain seq x y z
N MET A 1 -1.16 20.55 6.88
CA MET A 1 -0.99 19.31 6.13
C MET A 1 -0.04 18.32 6.83
N SER A 2 0.98 18.76 7.54
CA SER A 2 1.91 17.89 8.27
C SER A 2 1.26 16.97 9.33
N GLN A 3 0.23 17.44 10.01
CA GLN A 3 -0.46 16.67 11.06
C GLN A 3 -1.28 15.50 10.49
N LEU A 4 -2.01 15.75 9.39
CA LEU A 4 -2.79 14.71 8.70
C LEU A 4 -1.87 13.59 8.17
N ARG A 5 -0.76 13.98 7.55
CA ARG A 5 0.24 13.03 7.04
C ARG A 5 0.85 12.19 8.16
N LYS A 6 1.21 12.81 9.30
CA LYS A 6 1.74 12.09 10.47
C LYS A 6 0.73 11.08 11.02
N ALA A 7 -0.54 11.48 11.13
CA ALA A 7 -1.59 10.58 11.60
C ALA A 7 -1.82 9.40 10.66
N LEU A 8 -1.88 9.65 9.33
CA LEU A 8 -2.03 8.60 8.32
C LEU A 8 -0.83 7.64 8.35
N ASN A 9 0.40 8.16 8.35
CA ASN A 9 1.60 7.34 8.42
C ASN A 9 1.64 6.50 9.71
N MET A 10 1.25 7.06 10.85
CA MET A 10 1.19 6.32 12.11
C MET A 10 0.18 5.15 12.04
N ILE A 11 -1.01 5.39 11.52
CA ILE A 11 -2.04 4.36 11.35
C ILE A 11 -1.56 3.26 10.40
N LEU A 12 -1.00 3.64 9.25
CA LEU A 12 -0.49 2.69 8.26
C LEU A 12 0.69 1.87 8.79
N ASN A 13 1.61 2.48 9.51
CA ASN A 13 2.72 1.77 10.15
C ASN A 13 2.24 0.73 11.16
N VAL A 14 1.24 1.09 11.98
CA VAL A 14 0.66 0.14 12.95
C VAL A 14 -0.07 -0.99 12.25
N LEU A 15 -0.85 -0.70 11.21
CA LEU A 15 -1.58 -1.72 10.45
C LEU A 15 -0.64 -2.64 9.64
N ALA A 16 0.32 -2.06 8.92
CA ALA A 16 1.28 -2.85 8.13
C ALA A 16 2.21 -3.66 9.05
N GLY A 17 2.76 -3.03 10.08
CA GLY A 17 3.61 -3.71 11.06
C GLY A 17 2.85 -4.78 11.85
N GLY A 18 1.63 -4.51 12.27
CA GLY A 18 0.76 -5.48 12.93
C GLY A 18 0.44 -6.68 12.03
N SER A 19 0.13 -6.43 10.76
CA SER A 19 -0.07 -7.49 9.77
C SER A 19 1.18 -8.35 9.57
N PHE A 20 2.35 -7.72 9.55
CA PHE A 20 3.64 -8.43 9.44
C PHE A 20 3.91 -9.34 10.65
N ILE A 21 3.72 -8.82 11.87
CA ILE A 21 3.91 -9.62 13.10
C ILE A 21 2.93 -10.80 13.11
N LEU A 22 1.66 -10.55 12.82
CA LEU A 22 0.64 -11.61 12.81
C LEU A 22 0.96 -12.67 11.74
N MET A 23 1.37 -12.26 10.55
CA MET A 23 1.80 -13.16 9.47
C MET A 23 2.98 -14.03 9.91
N THR A 24 3.98 -13.44 10.59
CA THR A 24 5.15 -14.17 11.09
C THR A 24 4.75 -15.22 12.12
N VAL A 25 3.91 -14.86 13.09
CA VAL A 25 3.41 -15.80 14.10
C VAL A 25 2.62 -16.95 13.46
N LEU A 26 1.74 -16.64 12.51
CA LEU A 26 0.98 -17.66 11.78
C LEU A 26 1.86 -18.57 10.95
N THR A 27 2.91 -18.03 10.32
CA THR A 27 3.87 -18.85 9.57
C THR A 27 4.65 -19.80 10.49
N CYS A 28 5.07 -19.35 11.66
CA CYS A 28 5.66 -20.24 12.66
C CYS A 28 4.68 -21.34 13.10
N TRP A 29 3.42 -21.00 13.30
CA TRP A 29 2.36 -21.96 13.59
C TRP A 29 2.20 -23.00 12.47
N GLN A 30 2.22 -22.58 11.20
CA GLN A 30 2.16 -23.49 10.05
C GLN A 30 3.30 -24.49 10.03
N VAL A 31 4.52 -24.04 10.35
CA VAL A 31 5.68 -24.95 10.46
C VAL A 31 5.46 -26.00 11.55
N ILE A 32 4.99 -25.57 12.73
CA ILE A 32 4.71 -26.49 13.85
C ILE A 32 3.62 -27.50 13.47
N THR A 33 2.50 -27.05 12.91
CA THR A 33 1.39 -27.93 12.53
C THR A 33 1.78 -28.91 11.44
N ARG A 34 2.60 -28.49 10.49
CA ARG A 34 3.03 -29.33 9.37
C ARG A 34 4.05 -30.38 9.78
N TYR A 35 5.08 -29.99 10.55
CA TYR A 35 6.23 -30.86 10.83
C TYR A 35 6.15 -31.58 12.17
N ILE A 36 5.56 -30.96 13.19
CA ILE A 36 5.47 -31.55 14.54
C ILE A 36 4.13 -32.27 14.71
N LEU A 37 3.02 -31.61 14.39
CA LEU A 37 1.68 -32.18 14.56
C LEU A 37 1.24 -33.05 13.38
N GLN A 38 1.95 -33.01 12.26
CA GLN A 38 1.63 -33.72 11.00
C GLN A 38 0.19 -33.50 10.53
N ASN A 39 -0.40 -32.38 10.92
CA ASN A 39 -1.75 -31.98 10.57
C ASN A 39 -1.72 -30.52 10.07
N PRO A 40 -1.52 -30.30 8.75
CA PRO A 40 -1.41 -28.97 8.17
C PRO A 40 -2.65 -28.11 8.41
N SER A 41 -2.44 -26.87 8.79
CA SER A 41 -3.50 -25.91 9.11
C SER A 41 -3.86 -25.08 7.87
N SER A 42 -4.82 -25.55 7.06
CA SER A 42 -5.23 -24.90 5.81
C SER A 42 -5.77 -23.47 6.02
N TRP A 43 -6.48 -23.22 7.12
CA TRP A 43 -7.00 -21.90 7.42
C TRP A 43 -5.90 -20.86 7.66
N SER A 44 -4.79 -21.26 8.28
CA SER A 44 -3.69 -20.35 8.54
C SER A 44 -2.89 -20.04 7.26
N GLU A 45 -2.75 -20.98 6.33
CA GLU A 45 -2.14 -20.76 5.02
C GLU A 45 -2.93 -19.72 4.21
N GLU A 46 -4.26 -19.86 4.21
CA GLU A 46 -5.15 -18.94 3.53
C GLU A 46 -5.10 -17.53 4.17
N LEU A 47 -5.13 -17.43 5.49
CA LEU A 47 -5.07 -16.16 6.21
C LEU A 47 -3.74 -15.44 6.01
N VAL A 48 -2.60 -16.16 6.01
CA VAL A 48 -1.27 -15.57 5.74
C VAL A 48 -1.22 -14.94 4.34
N SER A 49 -1.81 -15.60 3.34
CA SER A 49 -1.86 -15.07 1.97
C SER A 49 -2.61 -13.73 1.90
N TYR A 50 -3.73 -13.60 2.61
CA TYR A 50 -4.47 -12.33 2.68
C TYR A 50 -3.73 -11.26 3.48
N LEU A 51 -3.13 -11.62 4.62
CA LEU A 51 -2.31 -10.68 5.41
C LEU A 51 -1.12 -10.15 4.63
N PHE A 52 -0.49 -10.99 3.79
CA PHE A 52 0.58 -10.55 2.90
C PHE A 52 0.09 -9.49 1.91
N ALA A 53 -1.07 -9.68 1.29
CA ALA A 53 -1.65 -8.68 0.39
C ALA A 53 -1.98 -7.37 1.12
N TRP A 54 -2.52 -7.44 2.34
CA TRP A 54 -2.78 -6.27 3.19
C TRP A 54 -1.50 -5.52 3.53
N MET A 55 -0.49 -6.23 4.03
CA MET A 55 0.81 -5.65 4.37
C MET A 55 1.46 -4.97 3.15
N ALA A 56 1.46 -5.65 1.98
CA ALA A 56 2.06 -5.14 0.77
C ALA A 56 1.37 -3.85 0.27
N LEU A 57 0.03 -3.83 0.23
CA LEU A 57 -0.73 -2.68 -0.27
C LEU A 57 -0.70 -1.49 0.70
N LEU A 58 -0.81 -1.74 2.01
CA LEU A 58 -0.69 -0.68 3.02
C LEU A 58 0.75 -0.15 3.10
N GLY A 59 1.75 -1.03 2.98
CA GLY A 59 3.15 -0.65 2.91
C GLY A 59 3.47 0.17 1.67
N ALA A 60 2.95 -0.21 0.49
CA ALA A 60 3.08 0.58 -0.73
C ALA A 60 2.45 1.97 -0.58
N SER A 61 1.28 2.08 0.07
CA SER A 61 0.65 3.37 0.36
C SER A 61 1.49 4.23 1.31
N LEU A 62 2.14 3.61 2.31
CA LEU A 62 3.05 4.30 3.21
C LEU A 62 4.26 4.87 2.47
N VAL A 63 4.90 4.06 1.62
CA VAL A 63 6.05 4.48 0.78
C VAL A 63 5.66 5.60 -0.17
N CYS A 64 4.45 5.58 -0.75
CA CYS A 64 3.90 6.69 -1.53
C CYS A 64 3.79 7.96 -0.66
N GLY A 65 3.33 7.83 0.58
CA GLY A 65 3.26 8.91 1.56
C GLY A 65 4.62 9.47 1.95
N GLU A 66 5.66 8.64 2.03
CA GLU A 66 7.03 9.02 2.36
C GLU A 66 7.84 9.47 1.14
N ARG A 67 7.22 9.45 -0.05
CA ARG A 67 7.86 9.79 -1.34
C ARG A 67 9.00 8.85 -1.75
N GLY A 68 9.04 7.66 -1.21
CA GLY A 68 10.05 6.66 -1.55
C GLY A 68 10.06 6.26 -3.02
N HIS A 69 8.96 6.49 -3.75
CA HIS A 69 8.86 6.20 -5.19
C HIS A 69 9.41 7.31 -6.09
N MET A 70 9.69 8.51 -5.54
CA MET A 70 10.06 9.69 -6.35
C MET A 70 11.56 9.86 -6.57
N ASN A 71 12.37 9.00 -5.99
CA ASN A 71 13.81 9.05 -6.18
C ASN A 71 14.20 8.32 -7.46
N ILE A 72 14.13 9.01 -8.60
CA ILE A 72 14.94 8.70 -9.78
C ILE A 72 16.09 9.72 -9.80
N PRO A 73 17.16 9.53 -9.01
CA PRO A 73 18.24 10.52 -8.85
C PRO A 73 18.90 10.86 -10.18
N LEU A 74 19.04 9.85 -11.05
CA LEU A 74 19.78 9.96 -12.33
C LEU A 74 19.13 10.90 -13.36
N LEU A 75 17.81 11.03 -13.38
CA LEU A 75 17.12 11.94 -14.31
C LEU A 75 16.98 13.35 -13.75
N VAL A 76 17.00 13.47 -12.41
CA VAL A 76 16.70 14.70 -11.71
C VAL A 76 17.95 15.55 -11.47
N GLU A 77 19.15 14.94 -11.44
CA GLU A 77 20.43 15.66 -11.19
C GLU A 77 20.91 16.55 -12.35
N LYS A 78 20.48 16.25 -13.58
CA LYS A 78 20.95 16.97 -14.79
C LYS A 78 20.04 18.09 -15.28
N ASP A 79 18.83 18.23 -14.73
CA ASP A 79 17.81 19.12 -15.25
C ASP A 79 17.66 20.41 -14.44
N SER A 80 17.13 21.45 -15.11
CA SER A 80 16.82 22.73 -14.48
C SER A 80 15.75 22.56 -13.37
N PRO A 81 15.73 23.41 -12.33
CA PRO A 81 14.77 23.30 -11.21
C PRO A 81 13.30 23.26 -11.66
N SER A 82 12.99 23.93 -12.76
CA SER A 82 11.63 23.95 -13.33
C SER A 82 11.26 22.63 -13.97
N MET A 83 12.17 21.97 -14.69
CA MET A 83 11.95 20.67 -15.31
C MET A 83 11.79 19.58 -14.24
N ARG A 84 12.61 19.64 -13.20
CA ARG A 84 12.52 18.76 -12.02
C ARG A 84 11.13 18.83 -11.38
N LYS A 85 10.62 20.04 -11.13
CA LYS A 85 9.28 20.26 -10.59
C LYS A 85 8.19 19.68 -11.49
N LEU A 86 8.30 19.88 -12.81
CA LEU A 86 7.34 19.36 -13.79
C LEU A 86 7.31 17.83 -13.80
N LEU A 87 8.48 17.18 -13.82
CA LEU A 87 8.59 15.72 -13.79
C LEU A 87 8.02 15.13 -12.51
N CYS A 88 8.29 15.73 -11.35
CA CYS A 88 7.72 15.29 -10.09
C CYS A 88 6.19 15.39 -10.05
N VAL A 89 5.62 16.50 -10.50
CA VAL A 89 4.16 16.68 -10.58
C VAL A 89 3.54 15.71 -11.59
N PHE A 90 4.18 15.48 -12.72
CA PHE A 90 3.71 14.52 -13.72
C PHE A 90 3.71 13.08 -13.18
N SER A 91 4.77 12.67 -12.49
CA SER A 91 4.86 11.35 -11.85
C SER A 91 3.76 11.13 -10.82
N GLU A 92 3.51 12.13 -9.95
CA GLU A 92 2.42 12.07 -8.96
C GLU A 92 1.04 12.03 -9.61
N LEU A 93 0.85 12.76 -10.71
CA LEU A 93 -0.41 12.72 -11.46
C LEU A 93 -0.67 11.34 -12.05
N VAL A 94 0.34 10.73 -12.66
CA VAL A 94 0.24 9.35 -13.20
C VAL A 94 -0.06 8.36 -12.09
N ALA A 95 0.61 8.46 -10.94
CA ALA A 95 0.35 7.61 -9.78
C ALA A 95 -1.08 7.79 -9.24
N ALA A 96 -1.58 9.03 -9.17
CA ALA A 96 -2.95 9.32 -8.75
C ALA A 96 -3.99 8.72 -9.70
N VAL A 97 -3.80 8.87 -11.02
CA VAL A 97 -4.69 8.29 -12.04
C VAL A 97 -4.68 6.76 -11.96
N PHE A 98 -3.50 6.16 -11.86
CA PHE A 98 -3.36 4.72 -11.68
C PHE A 98 -4.11 4.24 -10.42
N ALA A 99 -3.89 4.89 -9.28
CA ALA A 99 -4.56 4.56 -8.04
C ALA A 99 -6.08 4.69 -8.14
N ALA A 100 -6.59 5.78 -8.73
CA ALA A 100 -8.02 6.01 -8.90
C ALA A 100 -8.68 4.98 -9.82
N VAL A 101 -8.07 4.67 -10.97
CA VAL A 101 -8.67 3.78 -11.97
C VAL A 101 -8.48 2.31 -11.60
N ILE A 102 -7.26 1.90 -11.26
CA ILE A 102 -6.96 0.48 -11.03
C ILE A 102 -7.30 0.07 -9.61
N LEU A 103 -6.83 0.82 -8.59
CA LEU A 103 -7.01 0.40 -7.20
C LEU A 103 -8.40 0.76 -6.67
N VAL A 104 -8.94 1.94 -6.96
CA VAL A 104 -10.27 2.31 -6.45
C VAL A 104 -11.35 1.67 -7.32
N TYR A 105 -11.45 2.05 -8.58
CA TYR A 105 -12.53 1.55 -9.45
C TYR A 105 -12.42 0.04 -9.69
N GLY A 106 -11.27 -0.46 -10.13
CA GLY A 106 -11.02 -1.89 -10.33
C GLY A 106 -11.12 -2.68 -9.01
N GLY A 107 -10.60 -2.12 -7.91
CA GLY A 107 -10.68 -2.71 -6.58
C GLY A 107 -12.11 -2.86 -6.07
N ILE A 108 -13.00 -1.88 -6.29
CA ILE A 108 -14.41 -1.98 -5.93
C ILE A 108 -15.09 -3.09 -6.73
N GLN A 109 -14.83 -3.19 -8.03
CA GLN A 109 -15.42 -4.23 -8.86
C GLN A 109 -14.98 -5.64 -8.43
N ILE A 110 -13.67 -5.84 -8.22
CA ILE A 110 -13.14 -7.13 -7.76
C ILE A 110 -13.70 -7.48 -6.38
N THR A 111 -13.74 -6.53 -5.45
CA THR A 111 -14.31 -6.72 -4.12
C THR A 111 -15.78 -7.15 -4.19
N SER A 112 -16.57 -6.49 -5.03
CA SER A 112 -17.98 -6.82 -5.22
C SER A 112 -18.19 -8.24 -5.78
N LEU A 113 -17.40 -8.64 -6.79
CA LEU A 113 -17.43 -9.99 -7.35
C LEU A 113 -16.99 -11.04 -6.33
N ALA A 114 -15.96 -10.74 -5.54
CA ALA A 114 -15.42 -11.64 -4.55
C ALA A 114 -16.33 -11.80 -3.32
N MET A 115 -17.28 -10.89 -3.08
CA MET A 115 -18.28 -11.05 -2.02
C MET A 115 -19.19 -12.28 -2.22
N ALA A 116 -19.39 -12.70 -3.47
CA ALA A 116 -20.16 -13.89 -3.79
C ALA A 116 -19.38 -15.20 -3.62
N GLN A 117 -18.08 -15.11 -3.38
CA GLN A 117 -17.18 -16.26 -3.25
C GLN A 117 -16.80 -16.46 -1.78
N MET A 118 -16.88 -17.71 -1.31
CA MET A 118 -16.42 -18.06 0.04
C MET A 118 -14.99 -18.57 0.01
N THR A 119 -14.22 -18.22 1.04
CA THR A 119 -12.90 -18.80 1.28
C THR A 119 -13.01 -20.31 1.58
N SER A 120 -12.04 -21.08 1.12
CA SER A 120 -12.09 -22.56 1.21
C SER A 120 -11.96 -23.06 2.64
N SER A 121 -11.17 -22.40 3.47
CA SER A 121 -10.84 -22.88 4.81
C SER A 121 -11.40 -21.99 5.92
N LEU A 122 -11.57 -20.69 5.67
CA LEU A 122 -12.06 -19.72 6.68
C LEU A 122 -13.58 -19.60 6.68
N GLY A 123 -14.28 -19.97 5.58
CA GLY A 123 -15.73 -19.83 5.47
C GLY A 123 -16.25 -18.38 5.49
N VAL A 124 -15.38 -17.42 5.14
CA VAL A 124 -15.69 -15.98 5.06
C VAL A 124 -15.74 -15.55 3.61
N ALA A 125 -16.53 -14.54 3.26
CA ALA A 125 -16.55 -13.99 1.91
C ALA A 125 -15.18 -13.42 1.52
N MET A 126 -14.62 -13.86 0.39
CA MET A 126 -13.31 -13.38 -0.10
C MET A 126 -13.25 -11.87 -0.27
N GLY A 127 -14.37 -11.23 -0.62
CA GLY A 127 -14.47 -9.79 -0.79
C GLY A 127 -14.04 -9.00 0.45
N VAL A 128 -14.21 -9.55 1.66
CA VAL A 128 -13.74 -8.88 2.91
C VAL A 128 -12.23 -8.66 2.88
N PHE A 129 -11.48 -9.60 2.34
CA PHE A 129 -10.02 -9.47 2.22
C PHE A 129 -9.62 -8.56 1.07
N TYR A 130 -10.41 -8.47 0.00
CA TYR A 130 -10.15 -7.59 -1.15
C TYR A 130 -10.47 -6.11 -0.90
N VAL A 131 -11.17 -5.76 0.18
CA VAL A 131 -11.42 -4.36 0.57
C VAL A 131 -10.14 -3.52 0.69
N VAL A 132 -9.00 -4.15 0.97
CA VAL A 132 -7.72 -3.45 1.03
C VAL A 132 -7.34 -2.78 -0.31
N LEU A 133 -7.79 -3.30 -1.46
CA LEU A 133 -7.51 -2.72 -2.77
C LEU A 133 -8.09 -1.30 -2.91
N PRO A 134 -9.42 -1.09 -2.81
CA PRO A 134 -9.96 0.26 -2.87
C PRO A 134 -9.50 1.14 -1.71
N LEU A 135 -9.28 0.58 -0.52
CA LEU A 135 -8.77 1.32 0.62
C LEU A 135 -7.37 1.89 0.35
N SER A 136 -6.44 1.06 -0.11
CA SER A 136 -5.08 1.50 -0.49
C SER A 136 -5.12 2.49 -1.66
N GLY A 137 -6.03 2.29 -2.62
CA GLY A 137 -6.24 3.20 -3.74
C GLY A 137 -6.63 4.61 -3.27
N VAL A 138 -7.61 4.73 -2.38
CA VAL A 138 -8.02 6.02 -1.80
C VAL A 138 -6.86 6.68 -1.04
N LEU A 139 -6.12 5.91 -0.25
CA LEU A 139 -4.95 6.42 0.47
C LEU A 139 -3.87 6.96 -0.49
N ASN A 140 -3.57 6.21 -1.55
CA ASN A 140 -2.61 6.64 -2.56
C ASN A 140 -3.04 7.93 -3.28
N VAL A 141 -4.33 8.06 -3.64
CA VAL A 141 -4.85 9.30 -4.23
C VAL A 141 -4.70 10.47 -3.26
N ILE A 142 -5.03 10.28 -1.97
CA ILE A 142 -4.88 11.33 -0.95
C ILE A 142 -3.41 11.74 -0.83
N TYR A 143 -2.47 10.80 -0.76
CA TYR A 143 -1.05 11.09 -0.68
C TYR A 143 -0.52 11.82 -1.92
N SER A 144 -0.89 11.38 -3.12
CA SER A 144 -0.49 12.04 -4.37
C SER A 144 -1.00 13.48 -4.44
N VAL A 145 -2.25 13.74 -4.01
CA VAL A 145 -2.78 15.11 -3.94
C VAL A 145 -2.00 15.96 -2.95
N ILE A 146 -1.72 15.44 -1.76
CA ILE A 146 -0.91 16.15 -0.75
C ILE A 146 0.49 16.45 -1.31
N ASN A 147 1.13 15.48 -1.96
CA ASN A 147 2.46 15.62 -2.54
C ASN A 147 2.48 16.70 -3.65
N ILE A 148 1.50 16.70 -4.56
CA ILE A 148 1.37 17.70 -5.62
C ILE A 148 1.26 19.12 -5.02
N VAL A 149 0.37 19.30 -4.02
CA VAL A 149 0.19 20.61 -3.38
C VAL A 149 1.45 21.07 -2.67
N GLU A 150 2.18 20.18 -2.00
CA GLU A 150 3.44 20.53 -1.33
C GLU A 150 4.56 20.86 -2.33
N ILE A 151 4.64 20.18 -3.50
CA ILE A 151 5.57 20.49 -4.58
C ILE A 151 5.25 21.88 -5.18
N MET A 152 3.96 22.16 -5.41
CA MET A 152 3.53 23.45 -5.97
C MET A 152 3.86 24.63 -5.04
N ASN A 153 3.66 24.46 -3.74
CA ASN A 153 3.92 25.47 -2.71
C ASN A 153 5.41 25.67 -2.40
N GLY A 154 6.32 24.87 -3.00
CA GLY A 154 7.76 25.00 -2.77
C GLY A 154 8.21 24.66 -1.34
N THR A 155 7.36 23.96 -0.58
CA THR A 155 7.65 23.58 0.82
C THR A 155 8.67 22.45 0.91
N ILE A 156 9.14 21.95 -0.23
CA ILE A 156 10.01 20.79 -0.34
C ILE A 156 11.29 21.20 -1.04
N ASN A 157 12.40 20.97 -0.38
CA ASN A 157 13.69 20.95 -1.04
C ASN A 157 13.71 19.72 -1.97
N LEU A 158 13.70 19.97 -3.28
CA LEU A 158 13.88 18.96 -4.31
C LEU A 158 15.37 18.60 -4.48
N ASP A 159 16.24 19.10 -3.62
CA ASP A 159 17.66 18.80 -3.66
C ASP A 159 17.88 17.39 -3.08
N VAL A 160 18.38 16.52 -3.92
CA VAL A 160 18.84 15.17 -3.56
C VAL A 160 20.18 15.36 -2.85
N THR A 161 20.14 15.59 -1.55
CA THR A 161 21.32 15.45 -0.68
C THR A 161 20.99 14.54 0.47
N GLU A 162 21.63 13.42 0.46
CA GLU A 162 21.85 12.32 1.40
C GLU A 162 21.06 11.06 1.15
#